data_06c524791e786475039af6455f179c44
#
_entry.id   06c524791e786475039af6455f179c44
#
_cell.length_a   1.000
_cell.length_b   1.000
_cell.length_c   1.000
_cell.angle_alpha   90.00
_cell.angle_beta   90.00
_cell.angle_gamma   90.00
#
_symmetry.space_group_name_H-M   'P 1'
#
loop_
_entity.id
_entity.type
_entity.pdbx_description
1 polymer ?
#
loop_
_entity_poly.entity_id
_entity_poly.type
_entity_poly.pdbx_seq_one_letter_code
_entity_poly.pdbx_strand_id
1 'polypeptide(L)'
;MKLVGICRVFKLEEVSEKCVKGQIYFSTKRGEDENGNAQFETSFINARIVGKAKKQLDELAGVMDVDKLKIDITESSFKSVSYQDKQKQWKTYSEVVIFDFDIPKEVKDEPKQTKKSYRK
;
A
#
# COMPACT_ATOMS: atom_id res chain seq x y z
N MET A 1 1.86 16.87 -3.76
CA MET A 1 2.50 15.73 -4.47
C MET A 1 1.63 14.50 -4.35
N LYS A 2 1.57 13.69 -5.36
CA LYS A 2 0.80 12.46 -5.28
C LYS A 2 1.64 11.26 -5.70
N LEU A 3 1.26 10.11 -5.17
CA LEU A 3 1.91 8.85 -5.48
C LEU A 3 0.94 8.02 -6.32
N VAL A 4 1.42 7.50 -7.43
CA VAL A 4 0.61 6.62 -8.27
C VAL A 4 1.45 5.41 -8.63
N GLY A 5 0.77 4.31 -8.93
CA GLY A 5 1.47 3.12 -9.38
C GLY A 5 1.16 1.91 -8.52
N ILE A 6 1.83 0.82 -8.84
CA ILE A 6 1.56 -0.47 -8.22
C ILE A 6 2.36 -0.66 -6.95
N CYS A 7 1.68 -1.10 -5.91
CA CYS A 7 2.30 -1.40 -4.63
C CYS A 7 1.46 -2.46 -3.92
N ARG A 8 1.91 -2.88 -2.74
CA ARG A 8 1.14 -3.80 -1.91
C ARG A 8 0.83 -3.13 -0.59
N VAL A 9 -0.37 -3.40 -0.08
CA VAL A 9 -0.78 -2.89 1.22
C VAL A 9 -0.62 -3.98 2.26
N PHE A 10 -0.29 -3.60 3.48
CA PHE A 10 -0.16 -4.57 4.57
C PHE A 10 -0.28 -3.88 5.91
N LYS A 11 -0.42 -4.67 6.96
CA LYS A 11 -0.62 -4.18 8.32
C LYS A 11 -1.81 -3.25 8.42
N LEU A 12 -2.88 -3.62 7.73
CA LEU A 12 -4.08 -2.79 7.68
C LEU A 12 -4.85 -2.86 8.97
N GLU A 13 -5.30 -1.71 9.45
CA GLU A 13 -6.04 -1.60 10.68
C GLU A 13 -7.13 -0.55 10.51
N GLU A 14 -8.37 -0.92 10.76
CA GLU A 14 -9.46 0.03 10.62
C GLU A 14 -9.44 1.02 11.77
N VAL A 15 -9.36 2.30 11.44
CA VAL A 15 -9.35 3.36 12.42
C VAL A 15 -10.75 3.89 12.64
N SER A 16 -11.54 3.94 11.57
CA SER A 16 -12.93 4.39 11.62
C SER A 16 -13.65 3.83 10.41
N GLU A 17 -14.93 4.14 10.30
CA GLU A 17 -15.71 3.72 9.14
C GLU A 17 -15.14 4.25 7.83
N LYS A 18 -14.42 5.34 7.91
CA LYS A 18 -13.94 6.04 6.72
C LYS A 18 -12.45 5.94 6.49
N CYS A 19 -11.74 5.28 7.37
CA CYS A 19 -10.28 5.29 7.30
C CYS A 19 -9.67 3.99 7.78
N VAL A 20 -8.77 3.45 6.96
CA VAL A 20 -7.90 2.33 7.33
C VAL A 20 -6.48 2.83 7.31
N LYS A 21 -5.74 2.51 8.34
CA LYS A 21 -4.32 2.80 8.44
C LYS A 21 -3.52 1.56 8.12
N GLY A 22 -2.35 1.75 7.54
CA GLY A 22 -1.48 0.61 7.26
C GLY A 22 -0.20 1.10 6.65
N GLN A 23 0.42 0.22 5.89
CA GLN A 23 1.64 0.57 5.18
C GLN A 23 1.52 0.04 3.76
N ILE A 24 2.23 0.70 2.86
CA ILE A 24 2.39 0.18 1.51
C ILE A 24 3.86 -0.07 1.28
N TYR A 25 4.15 -1.03 0.43
CA TYR A 25 5.52 -1.22 0.02
C TYR A 25 5.58 -1.47 -1.48
N PHE A 26 6.71 -1.12 -2.05
CA PHE A 26 6.94 -1.31 -3.46
C PHE A 26 8.43 -1.55 -3.67
N SER A 27 8.73 -2.23 -4.76
CA SER A 27 10.11 -2.58 -5.11
C SER A 27 10.53 -1.85 -6.36
N THR A 28 11.73 -1.33 -6.35
CA THR A 28 12.30 -0.62 -7.47
C THR A 28 13.56 -1.34 -7.89
N LYS A 29 13.69 -1.59 -9.19
CA LYS A 29 14.92 -2.20 -9.71
C LYS A 29 16.04 -1.17 -9.64
N ARG A 30 17.14 -1.53 -9.00
CA ARG A 30 18.27 -0.64 -8.87
C ARG A 30 19.33 -0.86 -9.94
N GLY A 31 19.34 -2.02 -10.55
CA GLY A 31 20.36 -2.36 -11.53
C GLY A 31 20.59 -3.86 -11.51
N GLU A 32 21.76 -4.27 -11.94
CA GLU A 32 22.12 -5.68 -12.00
C GLU A 32 23.46 -5.90 -11.32
N ASP A 33 23.63 -7.07 -10.73
CA ASP A 33 24.90 -7.40 -10.12
C ASP A 33 25.88 -7.90 -11.18
N GLU A 34 27.04 -8.37 -10.73
CA GLU A 34 28.10 -8.82 -11.64
C GLU A 34 27.67 -9.99 -12.50
N ASN A 35 26.72 -10.78 -12.02
CA ASN A 35 26.26 -11.97 -12.71
C ASN A 35 25.02 -11.72 -13.54
N GLY A 36 24.60 -10.46 -13.67
CA GLY A 36 23.43 -10.12 -14.45
C GLY A 36 22.11 -10.30 -13.72
N ASN A 37 22.13 -10.56 -12.42
CA ASN A 37 20.91 -10.72 -11.64
C ASN A 37 20.36 -9.36 -11.23
N ALA A 38 19.05 -9.19 -11.37
CA ALA A 38 18.41 -7.94 -11.01
C ALA A 38 18.50 -7.68 -9.51
N GLN A 39 18.80 -6.45 -9.16
CA GLN A 39 18.85 -6.00 -7.77
C GLN A 39 17.69 -5.08 -7.51
N PHE A 40 16.97 -5.31 -6.41
CA PHE A 40 15.78 -4.53 -6.08
C PHE A 40 15.91 -3.89 -4.72
N GLU A 41 15.30 -2.74 -4.61
CA GLU A 41 15.18 -2.05 -3.34
C GLU A 41 13.71 -1.96 -2.96
N THR A 42 13.38 -2.35 -1.74
CA THR A 42 12.01 -2.30 -1.26
C THR A 42 11.86 -1.10 -0.35
N SER A 43 10.83 -0.30 -0.61
CA SER A 43 10.52 0.88 0.17
C SER A 43 9.19 0.71 0.87
N PHE A 44 9.08 1.26 2.07
CA PHE A 44 7.87 1.19 2.89
C PHE A 44 7.42 2.60 3.24
N ILE A 45 6.12 2.84 3.18
CA ILE A 45 5.56 4.14 3.51
C ILE A 45 4.28 3.92 4.30
N ASN A 46 4.10 4.71 5.35
CA ASN A 46 2.83 4.71 6.06
C ASN A 46 1.73 5.20 5.14
N ALA A 47 0.56 4.60 5.26
CA ALA A 47 -0.55 4.91 4.36
C ALA A 47 -1.86 4.98 5.10
N ARG A 48 -2.76 5.78 4.58
CA ARG A 48 -4.16 5.81 5.01
C ARG A 48 -5.01 5.63 3.78
N ILE A 49 -6.03 4.80 3.90
CA ILE A 49 -6.97 4.55 2.81
C ILE A 49 -8.30 5.13 3.24
N VAL A 50 -8.79 6.10 2.48
CA VAL A 50 -9.96 6.88 2.88
C VAL A 50 -10.97 6.98 1.76
N GLY A 51 -12.18 7.41 2.10
CA GLY A 51 -13.21 7.72 1.14
C GLY A 51 -13.55 6.56 0.21
N LYS A 52 -13.54 6.83 -1.06
CA LYS A 52 -13.88 5.85 -2.08
C LYS A 52 -12.96 4.62 -2.00
N ALA A 53 -11.69 4.84 -1.75
CA ALA A 53 -10.74 3.74 -1.65
C ALA A 53 -11.03 2.85 -0.46
N LYS A 54 -11.42 3.44 0.67
CA LYS A 54 -11.78 2.66 1.85
C LYS A 54 -13.01 1.81 1.57
N LYS A 55 -13.98 2.36 0.90
CA LYS A 55 -15.19 1.63 0.54
C LYS A 55 -14.86 0.45 -0.37
N GLN A 56 -14.00 0.69 -1.34
CA GLN A 56 -13.57 -0.35 -2.26
C GLN A 56 -12.80 -1.45 -1.53
N LEU A 57 -11.96 -1.07 -0.58
CA LEU A 57 -11.20 -2.03 0.20
C LEU A 57 -12.14 -2.90 1.04
N ASP A 58 -13.17 -2.30 1.64
CA ASP A 58 -14.14 -3.05 2.43
C ASP A 58 -14.86 -4.08 1.56
N GLU A 59 -15.20 -3.72 0.34
CA GLU A 59 -15.87 -4.64 -0.57
C GLU A 59 -14.95 -5.81 -0.92
N LEU A 60 -13.68 -5.52 -1.14
CA LEU A 60 -12.72 -6.56 -1.44
C LEU A 60 -12.50 -7.47 -0.23
N ALA A 61 -12.46 -6.90 0.95
CA ALA A 61 -12.27 -7.68 2.17
C ALA A 61 -13.40 -8.67 2.41
N GLY A 62 -14.56 -8.41 1.85
CA GLY A 62 -15.68 -9.32 1.96
C GLY A 62 -15.54 -10.57 1.12
N VAL A 63 -14.62 -10.59 0.15
CA VAL A 63 -14.47 -11.72 -0.77
C VAL A 63 -13.07 -12.28 -0.82
N MET A 64 -12.09 -11.60 -0.24
CA MET A 64 -10.71 -12.06 -0.27
C MET A 64 -9.92 -11.45 0.86
N ASP A 65 -8.75 -12.03 1.11
CA ASP A 65 -7.81 -11.48 2.09
C ASP A 65 -7.13 -10.27 1.45
N VAL A 66 -7.20 -9.13 2.12
CA VAL A 66 -6.61 -7.90 1.59
C VAL A 66 -5.22 -7.61 2.15
N ASP A 67 -4.72 -8.45 3.07
CA ASP A 67 -3.35 -8.28 3.53
C ASP A 67 -2.40 -8.63 2.40
N LYS A 68 -1.45 -7.75 2.14
CA LYS A 68 -0.49 -7.89 1.04
C LYS A 68 -1.16 -7.84 -0.33
N LEU A 69 -2.33 -7.24 -0.39
CA LEU A 69 -3.02 -7.07 -1.65
C LEU A 69 -2.26 -6.12 -2.57
N LYS A 70 -2.15 -6.50 -3.82
CA LYS A 70 -1.51 -5.65 -4.82
C LYS A 70 -2.54 -4.69 -5.38
N ILE A 71 -2.22 -3.41 -5.34
CA ILE A 71 -3.12 -2.37 -5.84
C ILE A 71 -2.36 -1.43 -6.75
N ASP A 72 -3.12 -0.71 -7.58
CA ASP A 72 -2.58 0.32 -8.45
C ASP A 72 -3.18 1.63 -8.00
N ILE A 73 -2.40 2.45 -7.32
CA ILE A 73 -2.87 3.71 -6.78
C ILE A 73 -3.10 4.68 -7.93
N THR A 74 -4.32 5.19 -8.03
CA THR A 74 -4.67 6.13 -9.08
C THR A 74 -4.84 7.55 -8.57
N GLU A 75 -5.13 7.71 -7.27
CA GLU A 75 -5.26 9.03 -6.70
C GLU A 75 -4.82 9.01 -5.26
N SER A 76 -3.92 9.91 -4.91
CA SER A 76 -3.39 9.97 -3.55
C SER A 76 -2.82 11.35 -3.28
N SER A 77 -2.50 11.58 -2.01
CA SER A 77 -1.76 12.75 -1.59
C SER A 77 -0.62 12.29 -0.70
N PHE A 78 0.58 12.71 -0.99
CA PHE A 78 1.75 12.36 -0.21
C PHE A 78 2.14 13.55 0.65
N LYS A 79 2.44 13.30 1.91
CA LYS A 79 2.90 14.37 2.78
C LYS A 79 4.03 13.89 3.65
N SER A 80 4.86 14.82 4.04
CA SER A 80 5.96 14.61 4.95
C SER A 80 5.78 15.60 6.08
N VAL A 81 5.78 15.11 7.31
CA VAL A 81 5.49 15.94 8.48
C VAL A 81 6.70 15.92 9.39
N SER A 82 7.15 17.12 9.77
CA SER A 82 8.23 17.25 10.75
C SER A 82 7.63 17.70 12.07
N TYR A 83 8.10 17.11 13.14
CA TYR A 83 7.61 17.45 14.46
C TYR A 83 8.73 17.31 15.47
N GLN A 84 8.51 17.90 16.63
CA GLN A 84 9.48 17.84 17.71
C GLN A 84 8.98 16.85 18.75
N ASP A 85 9.84 15.89 19.12
CA ASP A 85 9.44 14.91 20.11
C ASP A 85 9.60 15.46 21.53
N LYS A 86 9.38 14.61 22.53
CA LYS A 86 9.45 15.03 23.93
C LYS A 86 10.84 15.49 24.34
N GLN A 87 11.84 15.05 23.63
CA GLN A 87 13.23 15.42 23.91
C GLN A 87 13.69 16.59 23.06
N LYS A 88 12.73 17.24 22.39
CA LYS A 88 12.96 18.42 21.57
C LYS A 88 13.83 18.11 20.34
N GLN A 89 13.83 16.85 19.90
CA GLN A 89 14.54 16.47 18.68
C GLN A 89 13.57 16.47 17.53
N TRP A 90 14.02 16.95 16.39
CA TRP A 90 13.20 16.98 15.19
C TRP A 90 13.12 15.62 14.55
N LYS A 91 11.91 15.21 14.26
CA LYS A 91 11.65 13.94 13.56
C LYS A 91 10.74 14.19 12.40
N THR A 92 10.84 13.32 11.42
CA THR A 92 10.04 13.45 10.21
C THR A 92 9.41 12.10 9.90
N TYR A 93 8.14 12.11 9.53
CA TYR A 93 7.53 10.91 8.99
C TYR A 93 6.80 11.24 7.71
N SER A 94 6.67 10.23 6.86
CA SER A 94 6.01 10.38 5.57
C SER A 94 4.78 9.50 5.55
N GLU A 95 3.73 10.00 4.89
CA GLU A 95 2.48 9.29 4.84
C GLU A 95 1.82 9.56 3.50
N VAL A 96 1.23 8.54 2.89
CA VAL A 96 0.43 8.72 1.70
C VAL A 96 -1.02 8.47 2.07
N VAL A 97 -1.91 9.35 1.58
CA VAL A 97 -3.34 9.19 1.76
C VAL A 97 -3.91 8.76 0.42
N ILE A 98 -4.50 7.58 0.38
CA ILE A 98 -4.99 6.98 -0.86
C ILE A 98 -6.47 7.25 -0.99
N PHE A 99 -6.86 7.91 -2.08
CA PHE A 99 -8.25 8.26 -2.34
C PHE A 99 -8.90 7.33 -3.34
N ASP A 100 -8.10 6.69 -4.19
CA ASP A 100 -8.64 5.77 -5.20
C ASP A 100 -7.54 4.83 -5.67
N PHE A 101 -7.93 3.62 -6.00
CA PHE A 101 -7.00 2.65 -6.56
C PHE A 101 -7.77 1.64 -7.41
N ASP A 102 -7.03 0.95 -8.28
CA ASP A 102 -7.56 -0.14 -9.08
C ASP A 102 -6.85 -1.43 -8.69
N ILE A 103 -7.47 -2.54 -9.03
CA ILE A 103 -6.83 -3.84 -8.86
C ILE A 103 -6.13 -4.17 -10.16
N PRO A 104 -4.82 -4.42 -10.13
CA PRO A 104 -4.09 -4.74 -11.35
C PRO A 104 -4.70 -5.94 -12.05
N LYS A 105 -4.65 -5.90 -13.36
CA LYS A 105 -5.30 -6.92 -14.16
C LYS A 105 -4.80 -8.32 -13.85
N GLU A 106 -3.52 -8.45 -13.60
CA GLU A 106 -2.95 -9.77 -13.32
C GLU A 106 -3.52 -10.39 -12.05
N VAL A 107 -3.89 -9.57 -11.07
CA VAL A 107 -4.52 -10.07 -9.85
C VAL A 107 -5.92 -10.57 -10.16
N LYS A 108 -6.64 -9.86 -11.02
CA LYS A 108 -7.97 -10.27 -11.41
C LYS A 108 -7.96 -11.59 -12.16
N ASP A 109 -6.88 -11.85 -12.87
CA ASP A 109 -6.77 -13.05 -13.69
C ASP A 109 -6.36 -14.29 -12.91
N GLU A 110 -6.06 -14.12 -11.62
CA GLU A 110 -5.66 -15.24 -10.77
C GLU A 110 -6.58 -15.46 -9.59
N PRO A 111 -7.86 -15.19 -9.70
CA PRO A 111 -8.71 -15.20 -8.51
C PRO A 111 -8.92 -16.57 -7.90
N LYS A 112 -8.99 -17.59 -8.70
CA LYS A 112 -9.35 -18.90 -8.18
C LYS A 112 -8.29 -19.50 -7.27
N GLN A 113 -7.06 -19.47 -7.72
CA GLN A 113 -5.98 -20.03 -6.93
C GLN A 113 -5.74 -19.19 -5.67
N THR A 114 -5.79 -17.89 -5.85
CA THR A 114 -5.56 -16.98 -4.77
C THR A 114 -6.61 -17.12 -3.69
N LYS A 115 -7.85 -17.26 -4.09
CA LYS A 115 -8.93 -17.42 -3.13
C LYS A 115 -8.76 -18.63 -2.26
N LYS A 116 -8.33 -19.73 -2.86
CA LYS A 116 -8.12 -20.93 -2.08
C LYS A 116 -7.06 -20.74 -1.02
N SER A 117 -6.01 -20.03 -1.37
CA SER A 117 -4.96 -19.74 -0.40
C SER A 117 -5.47 -18.96 0.78
N TYR A 118 -6.33 -18.02 0.52
CA TYR A 118 -6.80 -17.13 1.56
C TYR A 118 -7.80 -17.78 2.50
N ARG A 119 -8.43 -18.79 2.04
CA ARG A 119 -9.51 -19.36 2.81
C ARG A 119 -9.10 -20.32 3.88
N LYS A 120 -7.89 -20.43 4.11
CA LYS A 120 -7.43 -21.34 5.14
C LYS A 120 -7.74 -20.93 6.51
#